data_8457ad8c6c82683953c8bb04e4028209
#
_entry.id   8457ad8c6c82683953c8bb04e4028209
#
_cell.length_a   1.000
_cell.length_b   1.000
_cell.length_c   1.000
_cell.angle_alpha   90.00
_cell.angle_beta   90.00
_cell.angle_gamma   90.00
#
_symmetry.space_group_name_H-M   'P 1'
#
loop_
_entity.id
_entity.type
_entity.pdbx_description
1 polymer ?
#
loop_
_entity_poly.entity_id
_entity_poly.type
_entity_poly.pdbx_seq_one_letter_code
_entity_poly.pdbx_strand_id
1 'polypeptide(L)'
;MNKIDENVNGSVEEFSRQVMGSGAGTQFPTVKATQVDIADTHGRGGIWFIPASEENKGREGINYPILARVLIEKHGLKKSTAGTIDRNGKQLTTDDIYKIIRDEISIGFPEAPEKARTAYPVLMDAIPRVAVEPGADGMKSYLENSMLQEVAAFTAGANIKTGFSRLDGATGGIFPGLYVVGAIPSLGKTTLTHQMADQMATAGAHVLFFSLEMSRLELASKSLARITAKRDIKTAVSSLAIRKGRGGEAVKAAILEYASSVENRMNVIEGNFLCNPSFIGEYTRSYIERTGAKPVIFIDYLQVLQPDPDHQRAQLREAIDSNVTELKRLSRALSVPVFVISSVNRTNYLVPVDFESFKESGGIEFTADVVMGLQLSCMNEELFTKEKEFVKKRSRVREAKAEIPRKVDLVYLKTRYGNPDVVAHFNYYPRFDLFEETSIEGTDASTGMTIV
;
A
#
# COMPACT_ATOMS: atom_id res chain seq x y z
N MET A 1 50.22 12.77 -11.06
CA MET A 1 50.08 12.77 -12.53
C MET A 1 49.79 11.34 -12.97
N ASN A 2 48.55 10.94 -12.92
CA ASN A 2 48.10 9.64 -13.41
C ASN A 2 47.40 9.85 -14.74
N LYS A 3 47.92 9.18 -15.77
CA LYS A 3 47.32 9.11 -17.10
C LYS A 3 45.94 8.50 -16.96
N ILE A 4 44.89 9.26 -17.27
CA ILE A 4 43.56 8.76 -17.50
C ILE A 4 43.51 8.40 -18.98
N ASP A 5 43.30 7.11 -19.24
CA ASP A 5 43.38 6.48 -20.54
C ASP A 5 42.46 7.13 -21.61
N GLU A 6 42.96 7.16 -22.84
CA GLU A 6 42.27 7.64 -24.05
C GLU A 6 40.98 6.84 -24.40
N ASN A 7 40.69 5.77 -23.69
CA ASN A 7 39.45 4.99 -23.84
C ASN A 7 38.19 5.68 -23.28
N VAL A 8 38.35 6.81 -22.57
CA VAL A 8 37.23 7.54 -21.95
C VAL A 8 36.44 8.37 -23.00
N ASN A 9 37.10 8.81 -24.07
CA ASN A 9 36.45 9.63 -25.10
C ASN A 9 35.50 8.82 -26.00
N GLY A 10 35.78 7.56 -26.27
CA GLY A 10 34.89 6.68 -27.04
C GLY A 10 33.57 6.39 -26.33
N SER A 11 33.60 6.20 -25.03
CA SER A 11 32.40 5.92 -24.23
C SER A 11 31.47 7.12 -24.06
N VAL A 12 32.01 8.35 -24.06
CA VAL A 12 31.21 9.59 -23.95
C VAL A 12 30.52 9.91 -25.28
N GLU A 13 31.17 9.67 -26.42
CA GLU A 13 30.57 9.83 -27.75
C GLU A 13 29.52 8.75 -28.03
N GLU A 14 29.75 7.50 -27.62
CA GLU A 14 28.83 6.41 -27.77
C GLU A 14 27.62 6.57 -26.84
N PHE A 15 27.82 7.04 -25.62
CA PHE A 15 26.78 7.43 -24.68
C PHE A 15 25.97 8.62 -25.17
N SER A 16 26.58 9.64 -25.74
CA SER A 16 25.91 10.81 -26.34
C SER A 16 25.06 10.39 -27.55
N ARG A 17 25.49 9.44 -28.36
CA ARG A 17 24.70 8.89 -29.48
C ARG A 17 23.52 8.03 -29.00
N GLN A 18 23.67 7.27 -27.94
CA GLN A 18 22.60 6.49 -27.37
C GLN A 18 21.50 7.35 -26.72
N VAL A 19 21.86 8.45 -26.10
CA VAL A 19 20.91 9.41 -25.47
C VAL A 19 20.23 10.30 -26.53
N MET A 20 20.93 10.61 -27.64
CA MET A 20 20.37 11.45 -28.71
C MET A 20 19.58 10.70 -29.80
N GLY A 21 19.64 9.34 -29.78
CA GLY A 21 19.05 8.48 -30.83
C GLY A 21 17.57 8.13 -30.66
N SER A 22 16.94 8.40 -29.53
CA SER A 22 15.51 8.16 -29.32
C SER A 22 14.71 9.47 -29.45
N GLY A 23 14.20 9.69 -30.66
CA GLY A 23 13.55 10.92 -31.05
C GLY A 23 12.30 11.30 -30.26
N ALA A 24 12.26 12.54 -29.86
CA ALA A 24 11.10 13.45 -29.91
C ALA A 24 11.62 14.88 -29.68
N GLY A 25 11.44 15.69 -30.68
CA GLY A 25 11.86 17.08 -30.87
C GLY A 25 11.77 18.04 -29.73
N THR A 26 12.83 18.14 -28.96
CA THR A 26 13.23 19.38 -28.29
C THR A 26 14.69 19.64 -28.66
N GLN A 27 14.92 20.59 -29.56
CA GLN A 27 16.26 21.06 -29.89
C GLN A 27 16.85 21.73 -28.63
N PHE A 28 17.69 20.99 -27.91
CA PHE A 28 18.62 21.61 -26.98
C PHE A 28 19.83 22.12 -27.78
N PRO A 29 20.35 23.32 -27.48
CA PRO A 29 21.52 23.83 -28.15
C PRO A 29 22.70 22.88 -27.87
N THR A 30 23.23 22.28 -28.96
CA THR A 30 24.45 21.46 -28.90
C THR A 30 25.61 22.36 -28.55
N VAL A 31 25.96 22.40 -27.27
CA VAL A 31 27.25 22.95 -26.85
C VAL A 31 28.31 21.90 -27.24
N LYS A 32 29.15 22.20 -28.22
CA LYS A 32 30.34 21.40 -28.53
C LYS A 32 31.12 21.22 -27.22
N ALA A 33 31.35 19.98 -26.82
CA ALA A 33 32.18 19.63 -25.68
C ALA A 33 33.60 20.10 -26.01
N THR A 34 33.92 21.34 -25.68
CA THR A 34 35.28 21.81 -25.54
C THR A 34 35.84 21.14 -24.29
N GLN A 35 37.07 20.62 -24.40
CA GLN A 35 37.86 20.11 -23.28
C GLN A 35 37.72 21.08 -22.10
N VAL A 36 36.92 20.71 -21.10
CA VAL A 36 36.88 21.43 -19.84
C VAL A 36 38.11 20.97 -19.07
N ASP A 37 39.09 21.82 -18.93
CA ASP A 37 40.25 21.59 -18.08
C ASP A 37 39.73 21.35 -16.66
N ILE A 38 39.91 20.15 -16.15
CA ILE A 38 39.44 19.71 -14.82
C ILE A 38 40.19 20.48 -13.69
N ALA A 39 41.20 21.24 -14.02
CA ALA A 39 42.05 21.97 -13.07
C ALA A 39 41.43 23.27 -12.53
N ASP A 40 40.41 23.85 -13.16
CA ASP A 40 39.96 25.22 -12.82
C ASP A 40 38.60 25.32 -12.10
N THR A 41 38.02 24.23 -11.65
CA THR A 41 36.74 24.24 -10.90
C THR A 41 36.93 24.42 -9.39
N HIS A 42 37.86 25.28 -8.98
CA HIS A 42 38.05 25.66 -7.57
C HIS A 42 37.09 26.79 -7.20
N GLY A 43 35.81 26.49 -6.96
CA GLY A 43 34.98 27.51 -6.33
C GLY A 43 33.48 27.31 -6.24
N ARG A 44 32.83 26.80 -7.23
CA ARG A 44 31.38 26.59 -7.18
C ARG A 44 30.96 25.42 -8.09
N GLY A 45 30.45 24.37 -7.51
CA GLY A 45 29.84 23.27 -8.26
C GLY A 45 30.79 22.12 -8.55
N GLY A 46 30.22 20.92 -8.71
CA GLY A 46 30.95 19.72 -9.10
C GLY A 46 31.40 19.80 -10.58
N ILE A 47 32.13 18.79 -11.05
CA ILE A 47 32.65 18.67 -12.45
C ILE A 47 31.57 18.79 -13.53
N TRP A 48 30.28 18.63 -13.17
CA TRP A 48 29.11 18.77 -14.02
C TRP A 48 28.59 20.21 -14.16
N PHE A 49 29.16 21.17 -13.43
CA PHE A 49 28.73 22.57 -13.47
C PHE A 49 29.32 23.26 -14.70
N ILE A 50 28.51 24.01 -15.44
CA ILE A 50 28.89 24.84 -16.58
C ILE A 50 28.85 26.27 -16.11
N PRO A 51 30.02 26.97 -15.98
CA PRO A 51 30.07 28.36 -15.58
C PRO A 51 29.50 29.27 -16.67
N ALA A 52 29.08 30.47 -16.28
CA ALA A 52 28.64 31.49 -17.20
C ALA A 52 29.79 31.89 -18.13
N SER A 53 29.55 31.95 -19.44
CA SER A 53 30.51 32.36 -20.48
C SER A 53 29.81 33.17 -21.58
N GLU A 54 30.56 33.79 -22.46
CA GLU A 54 30.00 34.47 -23.62
C GLU A 54 29.30 33.50 -24.56
N GLU A 55 29.79 32.27 -24.70
CA GLU A 55 29.21 31.23 -25.54
C GLU A 55 27.81 30.79 -25.07
N ASN A 56 27.58 30.75 -23.78
CA ASN A 56 26.27 30.41 -23.19
C ASN A 56 25.44 31.64 -22.77
N LYS A 57 25.80 32.82 -23.30
CA LYS A 57 25.13 34.11 -23.05
C LYS A 57 25.07 34.48 -21.56
N GLY A 58 26.12 34.18 -20.82
CA GLY A 58 26.22 34.54 -19.40
C GLY A 58 25.36 33.65 -18.48
N ARG A 59 24.88 32.50 -18.93
CA ARG A 59 24.03 31.60 -18.13
C ARG A 59 24.84 30.41 -17.60
N GLU A 60 24.70 30.15 -16.31
CA GLU A 60 25.19 28.92 -15.69
C GLU A 60 24.30 27.74 -16.07
N GLY A 61 24.87 26.54 -16.16
CA GLY A 61 24.16 25.35 -16.62
C GLY A 61 24.63 24.06 -15.96
N ILE A 62 23.92 22.97 -16.27
CA ILE A 62 24.22 21.62 -15.83
C ILE A 62 24.62 20.78 -17.05
N ASN A 63 25.78 20.14 -16.97
CA ASN A 63 26.17 19.10 -17.91
C ASN A 63 25.53 17.77 -17.47
N TYR A 64 24.35 17.47 -18.00
CA TYR A 64 23.59 16.27 -17.63
C TYR A 64 24.34 14.95 -17.86
N PRO A 65 25.06 14.74 -18.98
CA PRO A 65 25.91 13.56 -19.19
C PRO A 65 26.95 13.38 -18.06
N ILE A 66 27.63 14.44 -17.68
CA ILE A 66 28.63 14.37 -16.61
C ILE A 66 27.96 14.16 -15.25
N LEU A 67 26.85 14.83 -14.98
CA LEU A 67 26.09 14.64 -13.74
C LEU A 67 25.57 13.20 -13.63
N ALA A 68 25.04 12.61 -14.72
CA ALA A 68 24.61 11.22 -14.75
C ALA A 68 25.78 10.27 -14.43
N ARG A 69 26.96 10.53 -15.00
CA ARG A 69 28.17 9.76 -14.71
C ARG A 69 28.58 9.86 -13.23
N VAL A 70 28.56 11.05 -12.65
CA VAL A 70 28.81 11.26 -11.22
C VAL A 70 27.84 10.46 -10.36
N LEU A 71 26.53 10.48 -10.68
CA LEU A 71 25.53 9.70 -9.95
C LEU A 71 25.77 8.19 -10.05
N ILE A 72 26.15 7.70 -11.23
CA ILE A 72 26.48 6.29 -11.44
C ILE A 72 27.76 5.90 -10.68
N GLU A 73 28.83 6.66 -10.79
CA GLU A 73 30.13 6.34 -10.19
C GLU A 73 30.14 6.56 -8.66
N LYS A 74 29.56 7.67 -8.19
CA LYS A 74 29.58 8.05 -6.77
C LYS A 74 28.53 7.25 -5.96
N HIS A 75 27.31 7.14 -6.49
CA HIS A 75 26.18 6.50 -5.79
C HIS A 75 25.91 5.07 -6.27
N GLY A 76 26.54 4.64 -7.36
CA GLY A 76 26.38 3.30 -7.91
C GLY A 76 24.98 3.04 -8.48
N LEU A 77 24.30 4.07 -8.99
CA LEU A 77 22.92 3.94 -9.48
C LEU A 77 22.84 3.05 -10.73
N LYS A 78 21.94 2.08 -10.72
CA LYS A 78 21.63 1.16 -11.81
C LYS A 78 20.14 0.92 -11.91
N LYS A 79 19.61 0.71 -13.12
CA LYS A 79 18.23 0.24 -13.31
C LYS A 79 18.18 -1.28 -13.20
N SER A 80 17.31 -1.79 -12.33
CA SER A 80 16.94 -3.21 -12.25
C SER A 80 15.53 -3.42 -12.78
N THR A 81 15.09 -4.67 -12.90
CA THR A 81 13.71 -5.01 -13.24
C THR A 81 12.69 -4.47 -12.23
N ALA A 82 13.10 -4.30 -10.98
CA ALA A 82 12.25 -3.81 -9.89
C ALA A 82 12.35 -2.29 -9.65
N GLY A 83 13.18 -1.57 -10.44
CA GLY A 83 13.39 -0.13 -10.29
C GLY A 83 14.88 0.23 -10.24
N THR A 84 15.21 1.39 -9.69
CA THR A 84 16.60 1.83 -9.54
C THR A 84 17.19 1.32 -8.22
N ILE A 85 18.41 0.82 -8.28
CA ILE A 85 19.16 0.32 -7.12
C ILE A 85 20.44 1.13 -6.92
N ASP A 86 20.94 1.18 -5.68
CA ASP A 86 22.24 1.77 -5.33
C ASP A 86 23.39 0.76 -5.49
N ARG A 87 24.59 1.19 -5.08
CA ARG A 87 25.83 0.38 -5.11
C ARG A 87 25.69 -0.95 -4.35
N ASN A 88 24.88 -0.97 -3.29
CA ASN A 88 24.71 -2.12 -2.40
C ASN A 88 23.53 -3.01 -2.84
N GLY A 89 22.90 -2.70 -3.97
CA GLY A 89 21.71 -3.42 -4.45
C GLY A 89 20.40 -3.02 -3.74
N LYS A 90 20.45 -2.00 -2.86
CA LYS A 90 19.24 -1.49 -2.20
C LYS A 90 18.37 -0.79 -3.24
N GLN A 91 17.11 -1.17 -3.29
CA GLN A 91 16.11 -0.50 -4.13
C GLN A 91 15.86 0.91 -3.60
N LEU A 92 15.95 1.89 -4.50
CA LEU A 92 15.73 3.30 -4.20
C LEU A 92 14.32 3.71 -4.62
N THR A 93 13.67 4.49 -3.79
CA THR A 93 12.41 5.16 -4.14
C THR A 93 12.69 6.36 -5.05
N THR A 94 11.66 6.88 -5.71
CA THR A 94 11.75 8.13 -6.47
C THR A 94 12.29 9.27 -5.61
N ASP A 95 11.87 9.35 -4.35
CA ASP A 95 12.31 10.37 -3.41
C ASP A 95 13.77 10.21 -3.00
N ASP A 96 14.23 8.96 -2.80
CA ASP A 96 15.66 8.71 -2.54
C ASP A 96 16.52 9.21 -3.70
N ILE A 97 16.12 8.88 -4.93
CA ILE A 97 16.84 9.30 -6.15
C ILE A 97 16.78 10.83 -6.31
N TYR A 98 15.59 11.40 -6.11
CA TYR A 98 15.39 12.84 -6.17
C TYR A 98 16.24 13.57 -5.13
N LYS A 99 16.32 13.04 -3.92
CA LYS A 99 17.18 13.57 -2.86
C LYS A 99 18.65 13.52 -3.26
N ILE A 100 19.12 12.38 -3.79
CA ILE A 100 20.51 12.23 -4.29
C ILE A 100 20.82 13.29 -5.36
N ILE A 101 19.92 13.45 -6.35
CA ILE A 101 20.08 14.44 -7.42
C ILE A 101 20.10 15.86 -6.85
N ARG A 102 19.18 16.17 -5.95
CA ARG A 102 19.06 17.49 -5.33
C ARG A 102 20.33 17.81 -4.50
N ASP A 103 20.79 16.87 -3.70
CA ASP A 103 21.95 17.06 -2.83
C ASP A 103 23.21 17.25 -3.68
N GLU A 104 23.34 16.55 -4.81
CA GLU A 104 24.46 16.74 -5.74
C GLU A 104 24.38 18.11 -6.45
N ILE A 105 23.20 18.49 -6.95
CA ILE A 105 23.01 19.78 -7.65
C ILE A 105 23.16 20.96 -6.69
N SER A 106 22.84 20.84 -5.42
CA SER A 106 22.96 21.92 -4.42
C SER A 106 24.36 22.43 -4.24
N ILE A 107 25.38 21.63 -4.60
CA ILE A 107 26.77 22.02 -4.55
C ILE A 107 27.05 23.25 -5.45
N GLY A 108 26.34 23.38 -6.56
CA GLY A 108 26.53 24.44 -7.54
C GLY A 108 25.38 25.44 -7.68
N PHE A 109 24.16 25.07 -7.26
CA PHE A 109 22.96 25.88 -7.47
C PHE A 109 22.14 26.08 -6.20
N PRO A 110 21.86 27.33 -5.79
CA PRO A 110 20.95 27.62 -4.67
C PRO A 110 19.51 27.15 -4.92
N GLU A 111 19.06 27.16 -6.19
CA GLU A 111 17.71 26.71 -6.60
C GLU A 111 17.68 25.20 -6.89
N ALA A 112 18.45 24.42 -6.13
CA ALA A 112 18.54 22.97 -6.30
C ALA A 112 17.19 22.25 -6.44
N PRO A 113 16.11 22.58 -5.70
CA PRO A 113 14.82 21.89 -5.84
C PRO A 113 14.21 21.99 -7.24
N GLU A 114 14.28 23.16 -7.88
CA GLU A 114 13.72 23.34 -9.22
C GLU A 114 14.59 22.68 -10.29
N LYS A 115 15.91 22.85 -10.18
CA LYS A 115 16.86 22.22 -11.10
C LYS A 115 16.84 20.70 -11.00
N ALA A 116 16.69 20.13 -9.80
CA ALA A 116 16.54 18.69 -9.61
C ALA A 116 15.28 18.12 -10.28
N ARG A 117 14.15 18.85 -10.24
CA ARG A 117 12.94 18.45 -10.93
C ARG A 117 13.11 18.36 -12.44
N THR A 118 13.82 19.34 -13.01
CA THR A 118 14.11 19.38 -14.46
C THR A 118 15.15 18.30 -14.84
N ALA A 119 16.12 18.05 -13.98
CA ALA A 119 17.19 17.08 -14.19
C ALA A 119 16.71 15.61 -14.08
N TYR A 120 15.79 15.34 -13.19
CA TYR A 120 15.35 13.97 -12.84
C TYR A 120 15.00 13.11 -14.07
N PRO A 121 14.06 13.48 -14.96
CA PRO A 121 13.69 12.64 -16.09
C PRO A 121 14.87 12.38 -17.03
N VAL A 122 15.68 13.39 -17.30
CA VAL A 122 16.86 13.26 -18.18
C VAL A 122 17.91 12.33 -17.58
N LEU A 123 18.18 12.45 -16.29
CA LEU A 123 19.14 11.61 -15.58
C LEU A 123 18.64 10.17 -15.45
N MET A 124 17.34 9.98 -15.20
CA MET A 124 16.78 8.64 -15.14
C MET A 124 16.89 7.89 -16.45
N ASP A 125 16.79 8.55 -17.58
CA ASP A 125 17.02 7.92 -18.89
C ASP A 125 18.51 7.56 -19.11
N ALA A 126 19.40 8.30 -18.52
CA ALA A 126 20.86 8.06 -18.64
C ALA A 126 21.39 6.96 -17.70
N ILE A 127 20.66 6.58 -16.64
CA ILE A 127 21.09 5.50 -15.74
C ILE A 127 21.05 4.15 -16.48
N PRO A 128 22.18 3.41 -16.53
CA PRO A 128 22.26 2.15 -17.26
C PRO A 128 21.35 1.10 -16.61
N ARG A 129 20.77 0.25 -17.45
CA ARG A 129 20.13 -0.97 -16.97
C ARG A 129 21.19 -1.94 -16.44
N VAL A 130 20.88 -2.66 -15.40
CA VAL A 130 21.69 -3.79 -14.96
C VAL A 130 21.80 -4.76 -16.14
N ALA A 131 22.99 -5.10 -16.55
CA ALA A 131 23.18 -6.15 -17.53
C ALA A 131 22.57 -7.44 -16.98
N VAL A 132 21.64 -8.02 -17.73
CA VAL A 132 21.07 -9.32 -17.36
C VAL A 132 22.16 -10.35 -17.61
N GLU A 133 22.71 -10.92 -16.55
CA GLU A 133 23.58 -12.07 -16.70
C GLU A 133 22.76 -13.26 -17.19
N PRO A 134 23.14 -13.92 -18.31
CA PRO A 134 22.39 -15.07 -18.79
C PRO A 134 22.30 -16.14 -17.70
N GLY A 135 21.06 -16.44 -17.28
CA GLY A 135 20.78 -17.43 -16.24
C GLY A 135 20.65 -16.90 -14.80
N ALA A 136 20.96 -15.62 -14.53
CA ALA A 136 20.76 -15.05 -13.19
C ALA A 136 19.27 -15.06 -12.76
N ASP A 137 18.35 -14.77 -13.71
CA ASP A 137 16.90 -14.86 -13.51
C ASP A 137 16.32 -16.20 -14.01
N GLY A 138 17.18 -17.19 -14.24
CA GLY A 138 16.76 -18.50 -14.74
C GLY A 138 16.01 -19.30 -13.70
N MET A 139 14.91 -19.97 -14.10
CA MET A 139 14.09 -20.79 -13.21
C MET A 139 14.93 -21.83 -12.44
N LYS A 140 15.97 -22.42 -13.06
CA LYS A 140 16.87 -23.35 -12.39
C LYS A 140 17.57 -22.69 -11.20
N SER A 141 18.17 -21.52 -11.39
CA SER A 141 18.86 -20.78 -10.33
C SER A 141 17.89 -20.40 -9.21
N TYR A 142 16.68 -19.96 -9.56
CA TYR A 142 15.62 -19.66 -8.60
C TYR A 142 15.24 -20.87 -7.75
N LEU A 143 14.97 -22.02 -8.38
CA LEU A 143 14.57 -23.26 -7.69
C LEU A 143 15.65 -23.77 -6.74
N GLU A 144 16.92 -23.68 -7.15
CA GLU A 144 18.06 -24.17 -6.37
C GLU A 144 18.43 -23.23 -5.19
N ASN A 145 18.27 -21.91 -5.33
CA ASN A 145 18.85 -20.95 -4.41
C ASN A 145 17.83 -20.13 -3.61
N SER A 146 16.60 -19.91 -4.11
CA SER A 146 15.67 -18.93 -3.56
C SER A 146 14.30 -19.49 -3.18
N MET A 147 13.77 -20.43 -3.95
CA MET A 147 12.39 -20.90 -3.83
C MET A 147 12.03 -21.36 -2.40
N LEU A 148 12.87 -22.18 -1.78
CA LEU A 148 12.56 -22.72 -0.44
C LEU A 148 12.53 -21.64 0.63
N GLN A 149 13.37 -20.60 0.51
CA GLN A 149 13.37 -19.47 1.43
C GLN A 149 12.11 -18.62 1.24
N GLU A 150 11.69 -18.40 -0.02
CA GLU A 150 10.45 -17.68 -0.32
C GLU A 150 9.22 -18.45 0.13
N VAL A 151 9.18 -19.77 -0.06
CA VAL A 151 8.11 -20.64 0.45
C VAL A 151 8.05 -20.58 1.98
N ALA A 152 9.18 -20.65 2.68
CA ALA A 152 9.22 -20.52 4.14
C ALA A 152 8.71 -19.14 4.61
N ALA A 153 9.10 -18.05 3.94
CA ALA A 153 8.63 -16.71 4.23
C ALA A 153 7.12 -16.54 3.95
N PHE A 154 6.63 -17.15 2.86
CA PHE A 154 5.20 -17.15 2.52
C PHE A 154 4.38 -17.96 3.55
N THR A 155 4.86 -19.13 3.93
CA THR A 155 4.21 -20.00 4.94
C THR A 155 4.17 -19.32 6.32
N ALA A 156 5.22 -18.58 6.69
CA ALA A 156 5.21 -17.80 7.93
C ALA A 156 4.09 -16.74 7.93
N GLY A 157 3.79 -16.14 6.77
CA GLY A 157 2.63 -15.24 6.61
C GLY A 157 1.28 -15.94 6.76
N ALA A 158 1.17 -17.23 6.38
CA ALA A 158 -0.07 -18.01 6.50
C ALA A 158 -0.51 -18.25 7.94
N ASN A 159 0.37 -18.04 8.92
CA ASN A 159 0.04 -18.17 10.35
C ASN A 159 -0.77 -16.98 10.89
N ILE A 160 -0.93 -15.90 10.13
CA ILE A 160 -1.77 -14.78 10.53
C ILE A 160 -3.23 -15.15 10.30
N LYS A 161 -4.02 -15.09 11.38
CA LYS A 161 -5.45 -15.44 11.37
C LYS A 161 -6.29 -14.20 11.61
N THR A 162 -7.45 -14.09 10.91
CA THR A 162 -8.41 -13.01 11.11
C THR A 162 -9.07 -13.05 12.49
N GLY A 163 -9.03 -14.22 13.13
CA GLY A 163 -9.75 -14.52 14.36
C GLY A 163 -11.20 -14.95 14.16
N PHE A 164 -11.64 -15.07 12.89
CA PHE A 164 -12.88 -15.74 12.51
C PHE A 164 -12.53 -17.15 12.01
N SER A 165 -12.70 -18.14 12.87
CA SER A 165 -12.11 -19.47 12.67
C SER A 165 -12.58 -20.17 11.40
N ARG A 166 -13.84 -19.99 11.03
CA ARG A 166 -14.40 -20.56 9.80
C ARG A 166 -13.85 -19.87 8.56
N LEU A 167 -13.76 -18.54 8.60
CA LEU A 167 -13.17 -17.74 7.54
C LEU A 167 -11.69 -18.12 7.35
N ASP A 168 -10.93 -18.21 8.45
CA ASP A 168 -9.52 -18.63 8.43
C ASP A 168 -9.33 -20.04 7.86
N GLY A 169 -10.26 -20.96 8.17
CA GLY A 169 -10.27 -22.30 7.60
C GLY A 169 -10.52 -22.32 6.09
N ALA A 170 -11.42 -21.46 5.61
CA ALA A 170 -11.76 -21.38 4.19
C ALA A 170 -10.67 -20.67 3.35
N THR A 171 -9.98 -19.69 3.92
CA THR A 171 -8.99 -18.87 3.21
C THR A 171 -7.54 -19.30 3.41
N GLY A 172 -7.29 -20.19 4.37
CA GLY A 172 -5.94 -20.62 4.74
C GLY A 172 -5.12 -19.59 5.53
N GLY A 173 -5.73 -18.44 5.91
CA GLY A 173 -5.08 -17.34 6.63
C GLY A 173 -4.79 -16.12 5.77
N ILE A 174 -3.93 -15.24 6.28
CA ILE A 174 -3.62 -13.96 5.64
C ILE A 174 -2.19 -13.96 5.14
N PHE A 175 -2.03 -13.73 3.84
CA PHE A 175 -0.74 -13.71 3.14
C PHE A 175 -0.33 -12.28 2.79
N PRO A 176 0.96 -12.02 2.52
CA PRO A 176 1.40 -10.75 1.97
C PRO A 176 0.66 -10.44 0.65
N GLY A 177 -0.05 -9.33 0.61
CA GLY A 177 -0.90 -8.97 -0.53
C GLY A 177 -1.74 -7.74 -0.22
N LEU A 178 -2.45 -7.23 -1.23
CA LEU A 178 -3.40 -6.13 -1.10
C LEU A 178 -4.83 -6.69 -1.01
N TYR A 179 -5.47 -6.43 0.13
CA TYR A 179 -6.83 -6.80 0.47
C TYR A 179 -7.71 -5.55 0.44
N VAL A 180 -8.77 -5.56 -0.37
CA VAL A 180 -9.74 -4.47 -0.43
C VAL A 180 -11.06 -4.93 0.17
N VAL A 181 -11.58 -4.16 1.13
CA VAL A 181 -12.87 -4.42 1.80
C VAL A 181 -13.84 -3.31 1.48
N GLY A 182 -14.86 -3.60 0.68
CA GLY A 182 -15.91 -2.65 0.31
C GLY A 182 -17.23 -2.92 1.00
N ALA A 183 -18.01 -1.87 1.21
CA ALA A 183 -19.41 -2.00 1.65
C ALA A 183 -20.18 -0.71 1.45
N ILE A 184 -21.51 -0.81 1.39
CA ILE A 184 -22.37 0.35 1.51
C ILE A 184 -22.24 0.99 2.90
N PRO A 185 -22.54 2.29 3.04
CA PRO A 185 -22.44 2.98 4.33
C PRO A 185 -23.25 2.31 5.44
N SER A 186 -22.73 2.39 6.66
CA SER A 186 -23.38 1.92 7.90
C SER A 186 -23.55 0.40 8.02
N LEU A 187 -22.85 -0.41 7.23
CA LEU A 187 -22.79 -1.87 7.44
C LEU A 187 -21.67 -2.32 8.39
N GLY A 188 -20.83 -1.41 8.84
CA GLY A 188 -19.78 -1.74 9.80
C GLY A 188 -18.43 -2.11 9.16
N LYS A 189 -18.06 -1.55 7.98
CA LYS A 189 -16.74 -1.76 7.35
C LYS A 189 -15.59 -1.60 8.33
N THR A 190 -15.44 -0.38 8.86
CA THR A 190 -14.44 -0.05 9.89
C THR A 190 -14.53 -0.97 11.10
N THR A 191 -15.74 -1.32 11.53
CA THR A 191 -15.93 -2.19 12.69
C THR A 191 -15.44 -3.61 12.43
N LEU A 192 -15.74 -4.19 11.26
CA LEU A 192 -15.26 -5.53 10.88
C LEU A 192 -13.74 -5.56 10.76
N THR A 193 -13.16 -4.64 10.01
CA THR A 193 -11.70 -4.60 9.78
C THR A 193 -10.96 -4.27 11.08
N HIS A 194 -11.48 -3.39 11.92
CA HIS A 194 -10.90 -3.10 13.23
C HIS A 194 -11.01 -4.29 14.19
N GLN A 195 -12.11 -5.06 14.15
CA GLN A 195 -12.22 -6.30 14.91
C GLN A 195 -11.20 -7.35 14.44
N MET A 196 -10.99 -7.49 13.13
CA MET A 196 -9.92 -8.36 12.59
C MET A 196 -8.54 -7.90 13.10
N ALA A 197 -8.27 -6.60 13.05
CA ALA A 197 -7.03 -6.01 13.54
C ALA A 197 -6.78 -6.32 15.02
N ASP A 198 -7.80 -6.14 15.88
CA ASP A 198 -7.74 -6.47 17.31
C ASP A 198 -7.48 -7.97 17.54
N GLN A 199 -8.19 -8.83 16.81
CA GLN A 199 -8.05 -10.29 16.92
C GLN A 199 -6.67 -10.75 16.47
N MET A 200 -6.13 -10.19 15.37
CA MET A 200 -4.77 -10.45 14.92
C MET A 200 -3.74 -10.00 15.95
N ALA A 201 -3.88 -8.79 16.52
CA ALA A 201 -2.97 -8.28 17.54
C ALA A 201 -2.99 -9.12 18.82
N THR A 202 -4.18 -9.55 19.24
CA THR A 202 -4.35 -10.46 20.39
C THR A 202 -3.71 -11.82 20.14
N ALA A 203 -3.76 -12.31 18.89
CA ALA A 203 -3.12 -13.55 18.47
C ALA A 203 -1.59 -13.46 18.27
N GLY A 204 -1.01 -12.26 18.48
CA GLY A 204 0.45 -12.05 18.44
C GLY A 204 0.96 -11.37 17.18
N ALA A 205 0.11 -11.05 16.19
CA ALA A 205 0.52 -10.30 15.02
C ALA A 205 0.74 -8.81 15.37
N HIS A 206 1.73 -8.19 14.77
CA HIS A 206 1.90 -6.74 14.83
C HIS A 206 0.95 -6.08 13.83
N VAL A 207 0.25 -5.03 14.25
CA VAL A 207 -0.75 -4.32 13.47
C VAL A 207 -0.46 -2.82 13.44
N LEU A 208 -0.48 -2.23 12.24
CA LEU A 208 -0.49 -0.80 12.01
C LEU A 208 -1.84 -0.40 11.42
N PHE A 209 -2.66 0.30 12.19
CA PHE A 209 -3.98 0.78 11.75
C PHE A 209 -3.93 2.28 11.47
N PHE A 210 -3.87 2.66 10.19
CA PHE A 210 -3.93 4.04 9.73
C PHE A 210 -5.40 4.48 9.64
N SER A 211 -5.84 5.23 10.63
CA SER A 211 -7.20 5.76 10.71
C SER A 211 -7.25 7.18 10.16
N LEU A 212 -7.92 7.37 9.04
CA LEU A 212 -8.07 8.69 8.38
C LEU A 212 -9.42 9.34 8.69
N GLU A 213 -10.35 8.59 9.30
CA GLU A 213 -11.70 9.06 9.62
C GLU A 213 -11.97 9.09 11.13
N MET A 214 -11.53 8.06 11.85
CA MET A 214 -11.85 7.88 13.27
C MET A 214 -10.66 8.17 14.18
N SER A 215 -10.92 8.78 15.32
CA SER A 215 -9.91 8.99 16.37
C SER A 215 -9.55 7.67 17.08
N ARG A 216 -8.38 7.64 17.70
CA ARG A 216 -7.93 6.53 18.54
C ARG A 216 -8.91 6.24 19.67
N LEU A 217 -9.50 7.29 20.28
CA LEU A 217 -10.53 7.16 21.32
C LEU A 217 -11.77 6.41 20.77
N GLU A 218 -12.20 6.72 19.56
CA GLU A 218 -13.35 6.05 18.96
C GLU A 218 -13.09 4.59 18.68
N LEU A 219 -11.93 4.26 18.11
CA LEU A 219 -11.52 2.88 17.85
C LEU A 219 -11.34 2.08 19.15
N ALA A 220 -10.63 2.62 20.13
CA ALA A 220 -10.49 1.98 21.44
C ALA A 220 -11.86 1.74 22.11
N SER A 221 -12.78 2.71 22.02
CA SER A 221 -14.14 2.55 22.57
C SER A 221 -14.91 1.42 21.90
N LYS A 222 -14.68 1.15 20.60
CA LYS A 222 -15.26 0.00 19.88
C LYS A 222 -14.69 -1.30 20.41
N SER A 223 -13.38 -1.40 20.61
CA SER A 223 -12.74 -2.60 21.18
C SER A 223 -13.26 -2.91 22.58
N LEU A 224 -13.36 -1.89 23.45
CA LEU A 224 -13.88 -2.05 24.80
C LEU A 224 -15.36 -2.44 24.82
N ALA A 225 -16.18 -1.83 23.98
CA ALA A 225 -17.60 -2.22 23.83
C ALA A 225 -17.75 -3.69 23.43
N ARG A 226 -16.95 -4.15 22.48
CA ARG A 226 -16.89 -5.53 22.01
C ARG A 226 -16.48 -6.50 23.13
N ILE A 227 -15.47 -6.14 23.92
CA ILE A 227 -15.03 -6.96 25.07
C ILE A 227 -16.14 -7.08 26.11
N THR A 228 -16.81 -5.99 26.47
CA THR A 228 -17.94 -6.04 27.41
C THR A 228 -19.09 -6.90 26.86
N ALA A 229 -19.38 -6.84 25.57
CA ALA A 229 -20.43 -7.61 24.92
C ALA A 229 -20.10 -9.12 24.83
N LYS A 230 -18.84 -9.47 24.58
CA LYS A 230 -18.38 -10.88 24.59
C LYS A 230 -18.46 -11.52 25.98
N ARG A 231 -18.35 -10.74 27.06
CA ARG A 231 -18.53 -11.22 28.44
C ARG A 231 -19.99 -11.47 28.76
N ASP A 232 -20.83 -10.49 28.53
CA ASP A 232 -22.27 -10.60 28.68
C ASP A 232 -22.98 -9.48 27.90
N ILE A 233 -23.71 -9.86 26.86
CA ILE A 233 -24.38 -8.92 25.97
C ILE A 233 -25.50 -8.14 26.66
N LYS A 234 -26.06 -8.67 27.78
CA LYS A 234 -27.15 -8.02 28.51
C LYS A 234 -26.67 -6.80 29.32
N THR A 235 -25.45 -6.89 29.83
CA THR A 235 -24.82 -5.85 30.66
C THR A 235 -23.78 -5.05 29.88
N ALA A 236 -23.61 -5.32 28.58
CA ALA A 236 -22.61 -4.73 27.73
C ALA A 236 -22.76 -3.20 27.59
N VAL A 237 -21.62 -2.51 27.52
CA VAL A 237 -21.55 -1.05 27.41
C VAL A 237 -21.24 -0.67 25.97
N SER A 238 -22.07 0.19 25.37
CA SER A 238 -21.84 0.64 23.99
C SER A 238 -20.64 1.57 23.87
N SER A 239 -20.00 1.62 22.71
CA SER A 239 -18.89 2.52 22.43
C SER A 239 -19.22 3.99 22.65
N LEU A 240 -20.44 4.40 22.34
CA LEU A 240 -20.93 5.77 22.64
C LEU A 240 -21.04 6.02 24.16
N ALA A 241 -21.50 5.04 24.94
CA ALA A 241 -21.60 5.17 26.38
C ALA A 241 -20.20 5.28 27.03
N ILE A 242 -19.24 4.48 26.53
CA ILE A 242 -17.83 4.53 26.96
C ILE A 242 -17.24 5.93 26.72
N ARG A 243 -17.41 6.49 25.52
CA ARG A 243 -16.95 7.85 25.19
C ARG A 243 -17.60 8.94 26.05
N LYS A 244 -18.78 8.67 26.58
CA LYS A 244 -19.47 9.56 27.55
C LYS A 244 -19.08 9.28 29.00
N GLY A 245 -18.02 8.50 29.27
CA GLY A 245 -17.55 8.18 30.61
C GLY A 245 -18.44 7.21 31.39
N ARG A 246 -19.32 6.46 30.72
CA ARG A 246 -20.23 5.51 31.37
C ARG A 246 -19.64 4.09 31.30
N GLY A 247 -20.07 3.23 32.23
CA GLY A 247 -19.71 1.78 32.24
C GLY A 247 -18.87 1.35 33.45
N GLY A 248 -18.36 2.28 34.25
CA GLY A 248 -17.75 2.00 35.55
C GLY A 248 -16.72 0.87 35.53
N GLU A 249 -16.85 -0.06 36.46
CA GLU A 249 -15.90 -1.18 36.62
C GLU A 249 -15.85 -2.14 35.45
N ALA A 250 -16.94 -2.35 34.74
CA ALA A 250 -16.94 -3.21 33.54
C ALA A 250 -16.01 -2.69 32.45
N VAL A 251 -15.99 -1.35 32.23
CA VAL A 251 -15.10 -0.71 31.25
C VAL A 251 -13.65 -0.70 31.75
N LYS A 252 -13.42 -0.45 33.04
CA LYS A 252 -12.06 -0.52 33.62
C LYS A 252 -11.46 -1.94 33.46
N ALA A 253 -12.24 -2.96 33.73
CA ALA A 253 -11.83 -4.34 33.54
C ALA A 253 -11.55 -4.67 32.05
N ALA A 254 -12.37 -4.14 31.13
CA ALA A 254 -12.15 -4.29 29.70
C ALA A 254 -10.88 -3.56 29.22
N ILE A 255 -10.55 -2.40 29.78
CA ILE A 255 -9.29 -1.67 29.49
C ILE A 255 -8.08 -2.54 29.87
N LEU A 256 -8.07 -3.09 31.07
CA LEU A 256 -6.96 -3.94 31.54
C LEU A 256 -6.80 -5.19 30.68
N GLU A 257 -7.92 -5.87 30.35
CA GLU A 257 -7.92 -7.04 29.48
C GLU A 257 -7.39 -6.69 28.10
N TYR A 258 -7.90 -5.63 27.48
CA TYR A 258 -7.46 -5.21 26.15
C TYR A 258 -5.98 -4.84 26.12
N ALA A 259 -5.54 -4.01 27.07
CA ALA A 259 -4.15 -3.61 27.17
C ALA A 259 -3.19 -4.79 27.31
N SER A 260 -3.54 -5.80 28.13
CA SER A 260 -2.74 -7.00 28.31
C SER A 260 -2.80 -7.94 27.10
N SER A 261 -3.91 -7.99 26.36
CA SER A 261 -4.06 -8.88 25.20
C SER A 261 -3.32 -8.38 23.97
N VAL A 262 -3.36 -7.07 23.69
CA VAL A 262 -2.70 -6.51 22.50
C VAL A 262 -1.28 -6.05 22.77
N GLU A 263 -0.92 -5.74 24.02
CA GLU A 263 0.38 -5.19 24.41
C GLU A 263 0.80 -4.00 23.51
N ASN A 264 2.00 -4.06 22.93
CA ASN A 264 2.49 -3.06 21.97
C ASN A 264 2.28 -3.46 20.50
N ARG A 265 1.43 -4.48 20.25
CA ARG A 265 1.22 -5.02 18.90
C ARG A 265 0.15 -4.27 18.11
N MET A 266 -0.82 -3.63 18.75
CA MET A 266 -1.84 -2.80 18.08
C MET A 266 -1.45 -1.33 18.09
N ASN A 267 -1.09 -0.79 16.94
CA ASN A 267 -0.67 0.61 16.80
C ASN A 267 -1.69 1.34 15.93
N VAL A 268 -2.40 2.31 16.51
CA VAL A 268 -3.33 3.18 15.79
C VAL A 268 -2.64 4.49 15.45
N ILE A 269 -2.49 4.77 14.17
CA ILE A 269 -1.92 5.99 13.62
C ILE A 269 -3.07 6.86 13.13
N GLU A 270 -3.33 7.96 13.82
CA GLU A 270 -4.31 8.95 13.36
C GLU A 270 -3.70 9.71 12.19
N GLY A 271 -4.18 9.42 10.99
CA GLY A 271 -3.73 10.09 9.78
C GLY A 271 -4.26 11.51 9.72
N ASN A 272 -3.41 12.42 9.27
CA ASN A 272 -3.81 13.76 8.88
C ASN A 272 -4.05 13.81 7.36
N PHE A 273 -4.44 14.97 6.86
CA PHE A 273 -4.67 15.23 5.43
C PHE A 273 -3.43 15.06 4.53
N LEU A 274 -2.27 14.67 5.09
CA LEU A 274 -1.03 14.43 4.36
C LEU A 274 -0.69 12.94 4.27
N CYS A 275 -1.52 12.06 4.82
CA CYS A 275 -1.31 10.60 4.74
C CYS A 275 -1.46 10.13 3.29
N ASN A 276 -0.41 9.52 2.76
CA ASN A 276 -0.31 8.97 1.41
C ASN A 276 0.42 7.61 1.44
N PRO A 277 0.47 6.84 0.34
CA PRO A 277 1.15 5.55 0.30
C PRO A 277 2.63 5.62 0.67
N SER A 278 3.36 6.66 0.25
CA SER A 278 4.77 6.85 0.60
C SER A 278 4.96 7.00 2.12
N PHE A 279 4.16 7.83 2.79
CA PHE A 279 4.20 7.98 4.24
C PHE A 279 3.95 6.64 4.95
N ILE A 280 2.93 5.88 4.52
CA ILE A 280 2.63 4.56 5.08
C ILE A 280 3.82 3.62 4.89
N GLY A 281 4.44 3.65 3.72
CA GLY A 281 5.62 2.85 3.41
C GLY A 281 6.83 3.16 4.29
N GLU A 282 7.14 4.44 4.48
CA GLU A 282 8.24 4.90 5.33
C GLU A 282 8.00 4.56 6.80
N TYR A 283 6.78 4.83 7.29
CA TYR A 283 6.40 4.47 8.65
C TYR A 283 6.56 2.96 8.90
N THR A 284 6.10 2.14 7.94
CA THR A 284 6.18 0.68 8.04
C THR A 284 7.62 0.18 8.01
N ARG A 285 8.50 0.73 7.15
CA ARG A 285 9.93 0.39 7.15
C ARG A 285 10.58 0.71 8.47
N SER A 286 10.38 1.93 8.97
CA SER A 286 10.92 2.36 10.27
C SER A 286 10.39 1.47 11.41
N TYR A 287 9.13 1.03 11.33
CA TYR A 287 8.57 0.09 12.29
C TYR A 287 9.28 -1.27 12.25
N ILE A 288 9.46 -1.84 11.06
CA ILE A 288 10.15 -3.11 10.86
C ILE A 288 11.62 -3.01 11.33
N GLU A 289 12.32 -1.95 10.98
CA GLU A 289 13.71 -1.72 11.40
C GLU A 289 13.86 -1.67 12.92
N ARG A 290 12.90 -1.03 13.60
CA ARG A 290 12.93 -0.88 15.06
C ARG A 290 12.51 -2.14 15.82
N THR A 291 11.56 -2.90 15.29
CA THR A 291 10.93 -4.03 16.00
C THR A 291 11.38 -5.39 15.51
N GLY A 292 11.92 -5.48 14.30
CA GLY A 292 12.18 -6.74 13.60
C GLY A 292 10.91 -7.46 13.10
N ALA A 293 9.71 -6.94 13.40
CA ALA A 293 8.44 -7.58 13.10
C ALA A 293 7.79 -7.02 11.83
N LYS A 294 7.24 -7.88 10.99
CA LYS A 294 6.45 -7.50 9.81
C LYS A 294 4.98 -7.31 10.21
N PRO A 295 4.44 -6.08 10.14
CA PRO A 295 3.08 -5.83 10.58
C PRO A 295 2.04 -6.15 9.50
N VAL A 296 0.80 -6.39 9.93
CA VAL A 296 -0.38 -6.25 9.07
C VAL A 296 -0.80 -4.78 9.05
N ILE A 297 -1.00 -4.23 7.87
CA ILE A 297 -1.38 -2.82 7.69
C ILE A 297 -2.87 -2.73 7.42
N PHE A 298 -3.57 -1.85 8.14
CA PHE A 298 -4.96 -1.48 7.88
C PHE A 298 -5.04 0.01 7.55
N ILE A 299 -5.86 0.37 6.54
CA ILE A 299 -6.06 1.75 6.08
C ILE A 299 -7.56 2.04 6.00
N ASP A 300 -8.06 2.95 6.78
CA ASP A 300 -9.46 3.38 6.82
C ASP A 300 -9.58 4.86 6.48
N TYR A 301 -9.89 5.28 5.24
CA TYR A 301 -10.24 4.50 4.06
C TYR A 301 -9.60 5.09 2.78
N LEU A 302 -9.64 4.35 1.69
CA LEU A 302 -8.93 4.62 0.42
C LEU A 302 -9.22 6.01 -0.19
N GLN A 303 -10.50 6.43 -0.20
CA GLN A 303 -10.92 7.66 -0.87
C GLN A 303 -10.48 8.96 -0.17
N VAL A 304 -9.99 8.87 1.07
CA VAL A 304 -9.41 10.02 1.83
C VAL A 304 -7.89 10.02 1.75
N LEU A 305 -7.31 8.87 1.40
CA LEU A 305 -5.86 8.76 1.24
C LEU A 305 -5.39 9.70 0.11
N GLN A 306 -4.48 10.59 0.44
CA GLN A 306 -3.93 11.52 -0.54
C GLN A 306 -3.05 10.75 -1.54
N PRO A 307 -3.05 11.13 -2.82
CA PRO A 307 -2.05 10.60 -3.75
C PRO A 307 -0.66 11.12 -3.40
N ASP A 308 0.35 10.36 -3.79
CA ASP A 308 1.72 10.83 -3.69
C ASP A 308 1.94 12.13 -4.49
N PRO A 309 2.95 12.96 -4.14
CA PRO A 309 3.16 14.29 -4.70
C PRO A 309 3.14 14.35 -6.23
N ASP A 310 3.61 13.31 -6.89
CA ASP A 310 3.66 13.22 -8.35
C ASP A 310 2.26 13.13 -9.00
N HIS A 311 1.24 12.76 -8.25
CA HIS A 311 -0.13 12.55 -8.70
C HIS A 311 -1.15 13.52 -8.09
N GLN A 312 -0.72 14.57 -7.38
CA GLN A 312 -1.61 15.53 -6.70
C GLN A 312 -2.59 16.28 -7.63
N ARG A 313 -2.28 16.38 -8.92
CA ARG A 313 -3.15 17.03 -9.94
C ARG A 313 -4.06 16.05 -10.68
N ALA A 314 -4.00 14.77 -10.35
CA ALA A 314 -4.82 13.73 -10.96
C ALA A 314 -6.31 13.92 -10.61
N GLN A 315 -7.21 13.47 -11.49
CA GLN A 315 -8.62 13.36 -11.14
C GLN A 315 -8.81 12.32 -10.03
N LEU A 316 -9.89 12.44 -9.27
CA LEU A 316 -10.15 11.57 -8.12
C LEU A 316 -9.98 10.07 -8.45
N ARG A 317 -10.46 9.64 -9.61
CA ARG A 317 -10.33 8.25 -10.06
C ARG A 317 -8.87 7.84 -10.28
N GLU A 318 -8.11 8.66 -10.97
CA GLU A 318 -6.69 8.42 -11.24
C GLU A 318 -5.87 8.40 -9.94
N ALA A 319 -6.21 9.29 -8.99
CA ALA A 319 -5.60 9.33 -7.66
C ALA A 319 -5.86 8.02 -6.89
N ILE A 320 -7.09 7.49 -6.93
CA ILE A 320 -7.45 6.22 -6.30
C ILE A 320 -6.70 5.06 -6.96
N ASP A 321 -6.66 4.99 -8.29
CA ASP A 321 -5.95 3.94 -9.03
C ASP A 321 -4.45 3.97 -8.76
N SER A 322 -3.86 5.17 -8.65
CA SER A 322 -2.46 5.36 -8.22
C SER A 322 -2.25 4.85 -6.80
N ASN A 323 -3.09 5.25 -5.85
CA ASN A 323 -2.97 4.80 -4.45
C ASN A 323 -3.05 3.27 -4.34
N VAL A 324 -3.99 2.62 -5.05
CA VAL A 324 -4.12 1.16 -5.09
C VAL A 324 -2.84 0.50 -5.62
N THR A 325 -2.25 1.07 -6.68
CA THR A 325 -1.01 0.57 -7.29
C THR A 325 0.17 0.70 -6.32
N GLU A 326 0.32 1.86 -5.66
CA GLU A 326 1.41 2.09 -4.72
C GLU A 326 1.27 1.22 -3.45
N LEU A 327 0.05 1.05 -2.92
CA LEU A 327 -0.21 0.13 -1.81
C LEU A 327 0.12 -1.33 -2.18
N LYS A 328 -0.13 -1.75 -3.42
CA LYS A 328 0.28 -3.06 -3.91
C LYS A 328 1.79 -3.20 -4.01
N ARG A 329 2.50 -2.16 -4.49
CA ARG A 329 3.96 -2.13 -4.52
C ARG A 329 4.55 -2.20 -3.12
N LEU A 330 3.99 -1.43 -2.17
CA LEU A 330 4.37 -1.45 -0.75
C LEU A 330 4.24 -2.85 -0.16
N SER A 331 3.08 -3.49 -0.33
CA SER A 331 2.83 -4.85 0.14
C SER A 331 3.88 -5.84 -0.37
N ARG A 332 4.21 -5.78 -1.67
CA ARG A 332 5.23 -6.64 -2.28
C ARG A 332 6.64 -6.34 -1.76
N ALA A 333 7.02 -5.05 -1.74
CA ALA A 333 8.37 -4.62 -1.36
C ALA A 333 8.71 -4.97 0.09
N LEU A 334 7.73 -4.89 1.00
CA LEU A 334 7.90 -5.20 2.42
C LEU A 334 7.49 -6.63 2.78
N SER A 335 6.84 -7.35 1.86
CA SER A 335 6.24 -8.68 2.11
C SER A 335 5.30 -8.65 3.31
N VAL A 336 4.34 -7.73 3.31
CA VAL A 336 3.33 -7.52 4.37
C VAL A 336 1.92 -7.51 3.80
N PRO A 337 0.90 -7.99 4.55
CA PRO A 337 -0.50 -7.82 4.19
C PRO A 337 -0.94 -6.36 4.36
N VAL A 338 -1.67 -5.83 3.38
CA VAL A 338 -2.26 -4.48 3.42
C VAL A 338 -3.75 -4.59 3.20
N PHE A 339 -4.53 -4.26 4.22
CA PHE A 339 -5.98 -4.13 4.15
C PHE A 339 -6.34 -2.67 3.92
N VAL A 340 -7.15 -2.40 2.91
CA VAL A 340 -7.69 -1.06 2.66
C VAL A 340 -9.20 -1.10 2.55
N ILE A 341 -9.87 -0.23 3.28
CA ILE A 341 -11.30 -0.06 3.21
C ILE A 341 -11.66 0.82 2.02
N SER A 342 -12.65 0.41 1.23
CA SER A 342 -13.18 1.19 0.12
C SER A 342 -14.68 1.43 0.27
N SER A 343 -15.13 2.58 -0.18
CA SER A 343 -16.56 2.85 -0.32
C SER A 343 -17.08 2.26 -1.63
N VAL A 344 -18.33 1.81 -1.66
CA VAL A 344 -19.01 1.37 -2.88
C VAL A 344 -19.91 2.47 -3.43
N ASN A 345 -20.16 2.43 -4.74
CA ASN A 345 -21.00 3.38 -5.45
C ASN A 345 -22.44 3.39 -4.94
N ARG A 346 -23.07 4.57 -4.89
CA ARG A 346 -24.46 4.75 -4.44
C ARG A 346 -25.47 4.01 -5.30
N THR A 347 -25.21 3.80 -6.57
CA THR A 347 -26.05 3.06 -7.52
C THR A 347 -26.20 1.59 -7.13
N ASN A 348 -25.25 1.03 -6.41
CA ASN A 348 -25.19 -0.39 -6.05
C ASN A 348 -25.73 -0.70 -4.63
N TYR A 349 -26.41 0.27 -3.99
CA TYR A 349 -26.92 0.07 -2.63
C TYR A 349 -28.10 -0.91 -2.51
N LEU A 350 -28.70 -1.29 -3.63
CA LEU A 350 -29.87 -2.18 -3.70
C LEU A 350 -29.64 -3.40 -4.60
N VAL A 351 -28.38 -3.76 -4.80
CA VAL A 351 -27.97 -4.97 -5.51
C VAL A 351 -26.91 -5.70 -4.70
N PRO A 352 -26.76 -7.01 -4.87
CA PRO A 352 -25.63 -7.74 -4.32
C PRO A 352 -24.30 -7.07 -4.70
N VAL A 353 -23.34 -7.14 -3.80
CA VAL A 353 -22.02 -6.58 -4.05
C VAL A 353 -21.31 -7.35 -5.17
N ASP A 354 -20.71 -6.62 -6.10
CA ASP A 354 -19.89 -7.13 -7.19
C ASP A 354 -18.71 -6.20 -7.49
N PHE A 355 -17.90 -6.50 -8.51
CA PHE A 355 -16.80 -5.63 -8.92
C PHE A 355 -17.27 -4.27 -9.42
N GLU A 356 -18.46 -4.19 -10.03
CA GLU A 356 -19.05 -2.93 -10.47
C GLU A 356 -19.35 -2.00 -9.29
N SER A 357 -19.54 -2.58 -8.10
CA SER A 357 -19.73 -1.80 -6.88
C SER A 357 -18.51 -0.93 -6.54
N PHE A 358 -17.31 -1.32 -7.00
CA PHE A 358 -16.04 -0.60 -6.81
C PHE A 358 -15.68 0.29 -8.00
N LYS A 359 -16.62 0.66 -8.83
CA LYS A 359 -16.45 1.29 -10.16
C LYS A 359 -15.68 2.61 -10.19
N GLU A 360 -15.49 3.29 -9.06
CA GLU A 360 -14.67 4.50 -9.00
C GLU A 360 -13.15 4.21 -9.13
N SER A 361 -12.77 2.93 -9.09
CA SER A 361 -11.40 2.51 -9.33
C SER A 361 -11.37 1.19 -10.13
N GLY A 362 -11.22 1.26 -11.44
CA GLY A 362 -10.93 0.09 -12.28
C GLY A 362 -9.65 -0.64 -11.84
N GLY A 363 -8.75 0.07 -11.16
CA GLY A 363 -7.52 -0.47 -10.61
C GLY A 363 -7.71 -1.52 -9.50
N ILE A 364 -8.80 -1.48 -8.71
CA ILE A 364 -9.04 -2.45 -7.62
C ILE A 364 -9.16 -3.86 -8.17
N GLU A 365 -10.00 -4.08 -9.17
CA GLU A 365 -10.24 -5.40 -9.75
C GLU A 365 -8.95 -6.05 -10.28
N PHE A 366 -8.11 -5.28 -10.98
CA PHE A 366 -6.89 -5.81 -11.59
C PHE A 366 -5.71 -5.91 -10.63
N THR A 367 -5.60 -4.97 -9.69
CA THR A 367 -4.40 -4.81 -8.85
C THR A 367 -4.48 -5.53 -7.51
N ALA A 368 -5.65 -5.55 -6.86
CA ALA A 368 -5.82 -6.22 -5.57
C ALA A 368 -5.64 -7.75 -5.68
N ASP A 369 -5.11 -8.36 -4.63
CA ASP A 369 -4.99 -9.83 -4.53
C ASP A 369 -6.29 -10.45 -4.02
N VAL A 370 -6.96 -9.75 -3.10
CA VAL A 370 -8.22 -10.14 -2.52
C VAL A 370 -9.17 -8.95 -2.52
N VAL A 371 -10.39 -9.17 -3.00
CA VAL A 371 -11.48 -8.18 -2.97
C VAL A 371 -12.67 -8.79 -2.23
N MET A 372 -13.12 -8.11 -1.20
CA MET A 372 -14.21 -8.55 -0.35
C MET A 372 -15.30 -7.48 -0.31
N GLY A 373 -16.54 -7.91 -0.38
CA GLY A 373 -17.71 -7.04 -0.24
C GLY A 373 -18.54 -7.41 0.99
N LEU A 374 -18.79 -6.44 1.88
CA LEU A 374 -19.71 -6.62 2.99
C LEU A 374 -21.10 -6.12 2.58
N GLN A 375 -22.11 -6.98 2.67
CA GLN A 375 -23.49 -6.70 2.30
C GLN A 375 -24.48 -7.22 3.35
N LEU A 376 -25.77 -6.83 3.22
CA LEU A 376 -26.83 -7.44 4.01
C LEU A 376 -27.14 -8.83 3.44
N SER A 377 -27.33 -9.83 4.31
CA SER A 377 -27.62 -11.20 3.87
C SER A 377 -28.89 -11.30 3.03
N CYS A 378 -29.87 -10.43 3.27
CA CYS A 378 -31.11 -10.39 2.48
C CYS A 378 -30.88 -10.09 0.99
N MET A 379 -29.73 -9.53 0.60
CA MET A 379 -29.41 -9.23 -0.80
C MET A 379 -29.18 -10.49 -1.64
N ASN A 380 -28.80 -11.61 -1.01
CA ASN A 380 -28.65 -12.91 -1.65
C ASN A 380 -29.94 -13.71 -1.69
N GLU A 381 -31.00 -13.26 -0.99
CA GLU A 381 -32.30 -13.95 -1.00
C GLU A 381 -32.96 -13.90 -2.40
N GLU A 382 -33.51 -15.02 -2.86
CA GLU A 382 -34.17 -15.11 -4.16
C GLU A 382 -35.31 -14.09 -4.30
N LEU A 383 -36.06 -13.85 -3.22
CA LEU A 383 -37.12 -12.85 -3.17
C LEU A 383 -36.61 -11.43 -3.41
N PHE A 384 -35.43 -11.12 -2.89
CA PHE A 384 -34.81 -9.80 -3.08
C PHE A 384 -34.23 -9.64 -4.50
N THR A 385 -33.58 -10.66 -5.03
CA THR A 385 -32.98 -10.62 -6.37
C THR A 385 -34.03 -10.57 -7.47
N LYS A 386 -35.18 -11.26 -7.32
CA LYS A 386 -36.28 -11.25 -8.26
C LYS A 386 -37.20 -10.03 -8.14
N GLU A 387 -37.16 -9.29 -7.03
CA GLU A 387 -37.98 -8.09 -6.85
C GLU A 387 -37.56 -6.99 -7.84
N LYS A 388 -38.52 -6.45 -8.58
CA LYS A 388 -38.28 -5.38 -9.58
C LYS A 388 -38.63 -3.99 -9.05
N GLU A 389 -39.48 -3.92 -8.01
CA GLU A 389 -39.91 -2.65 -7.45
C GLU A 389 -38.84 -2.07 -6.51
N PHE A 390 -38.27 -0.96 -6.93
CA PHE A 390 -37.25 -0.24 -6.18
C PHE A 390 -37.68 0.11 -4.75
N VAL A 391 -38.94 0.50 -4.56
CA VAL A 391 -39.50 0.87 -3.26
C VAL A 391 -39.51 -0.33 -2.31
N LYS A 392 -39.86 -1.51 -2.77
CA LYS A 392 -39.87 -2.75 -1.98
C LYS A 392 -38.45 -3.17 -1.60
N LYS A 393 -37.53 -3.14 -2.55
CA LYS A 393 -36.10 -3.38 -2.25
C LYS A 393 -35.58 -2.44 -1.18
N ARG A 394 -35.89 -1.14 -1.29
CA ARG A 394 -35.48 -0.14 -0.31
C ARG A 394 -36.06 -0.37 1.08
N SER A 395 -37.34 -0.78 1.14
CA SER A 395 -38.02 -1.16 2.41
C SER A 395 -37.29 -2.35 3.04
N ARG A 396 -37.07 -3.43 2.28
CA ARG A 396 -36.39 -4.63 2.78
C ARG A 396 -34.96 -4.33 3.31
N VAL A 397 -34.18 -3.51 2.59
CA VAL A 397 -32.87 -3.06 3.06
C VAL A 397 -32.97 -2.25 4.36
N ARG A 398 -34.00 -1.39 4.50
CA ARG A 398 -34.22 -0.62 5.72
C ARG A 398 -34.60 -1.53 6.90
N GLU A 399 -35.45 -2.49 6.69
CA GLU A 399 -35.84 -3.49 7.68
C GLU A 399 -34.62 -4.30 8.14
N ALA A 400 -33.88 -4.88 7.19
CA ALA A 400 -32.67 -5.65 7.48
C ALA A 400 -31.60 -4.84 8.23
N LYS A 401 -31.48 -3.52 7.93
CA LYS A 401 -30.59 -2.63 8.71
C LYS A 401 -31.07 -2.39 10.14
N ALA A 402 -32.34 -2.53 10.41
CA ALA A 402 -32.93 -2.34 11.74
C ALA A 402 -32.90 -3.60 12.61
N GLU A 403 -32.66 -4.76 12.02
CA GLU A 403 -32.55 -6.04 12.73
C GLU A 403 -31.39 -6.02 13.76
N ILE A 404 -31.59 -6.71 14.89
CA ILE A 404 -30.57 -6.87 15.96
C ILE A 404 -30.61 -8.34 16.43
N PRO A 405 -29.59 -9.16 16.15
CA PRO A 405 -28.41 -8.84 15.36
C PRO A 405 -28.75 -8.58 13.88
N ARG A 406 -27.99 -7.72 13.25
CA ARG A 406 -28.06 -7.50 11.81
C ARG A 406 -27.34 -8.63 11.08
N LYS A 407 -28.00 -9.29 10.16
CA LYS A 407 -27.40 -10.34 9.34
C LYS A 407 -26.63 -9.71 8.17
N VAL A 408 -25.35 -10.02 8.08
CA VAL A 408 -24.46 -9.51 7.03
C VAL A 408 -23.57 -10.63 6.51
N ASP A 409 -23.24 -10.52 5.23
CA ASP A 409 -22.36 -11.44 4.52
C ASP A 409 -21.09 -10.73 4.10
N LEU A 410 -19.94 -11.38 4.28
CA LEU A 410 -18.68 -11.01 3.67
C LEU A 410 -18.45 -11.94 2.48
N VAL A 411 -18.57 -11.37 1.28
CA VAL A 411 -18.45 -12.09 0.01
C VAL A 411 -17.06 -11.88 -0.56
N TYR A 412 -16.37 -12.97 -0.90
CA TYR A 412 -15.10 -12.90 -1.64
C TYR A 412 -15.41 -12.77 -3.12
N LEU A 413 -15.11 -11.62 -3.71
CA LEU A 413 -15.28 -11.37 -5.15
C LEU A 413 -14.02 -11.81 -5.93
N LYS A 414 -12.86 -11.78 -5.27
CA LYS A 414 -11.58 -12.20 -5.83
C LYS A 414 -10.68 -12.68 -4.71
N THR A 415 -9.96 -13.76 -4.96
CA THR A 415 -8.80 -14.14 -4.16
C THR A 415 -7.74 -14.79 -5.04
N ARG A 416 -6.48 -14.49 -4.76
CA ARG A 416 -5.34 -15.23 -5.29
C ARG A 416 -4.91 -16.38 -4.37
N TYR A 417 -5.53 -16.46 -3.20
CA TYR A 417 -5.22 -17.40 -2.13
C TYR A 417 -6.49 -18.16 -1.75
N GLY A 418 -6.47 -19.48 -1.83
CA GLY A 418 -7.62 -20.28 -1.43
C GLY A 418 -8.82 -20.25 -2.38
N ASN A 419 -10.01 -20.52 -1.85
CA ASN A 419 -11.27 -20.62 -2.62
C ASN A 419 -11.86 -19.22 -2.93
N PRO A 420 -12.14 -18.89 -4.20
CA PRO A 420 -12.77 -17.61 -4.57
C PRO A 420 -14.24 -17.50 -4.17
N ASP A 421 -14.95 -18.62 -3.97
CA ASP A 421 -16.41 -18.66 -3.76
C ASP A 421 -16.81 -18.67 -2.27
N VAL A 422 -16.01 -18.00 -1.43
CA VAL A 422 -16.27 -17.94 0.01
C VAL A 422 -17.29 -16.85 0.32
N VAL A 423 -18.34 -17.23 1.05
CA VAL A 423 -19.27 -16.30 1.70
C VAL A 423 -19.30 -16.60 3.19
N ALA A 424 -18.83 -15.66 3.99
CA ALA A 424 -18.89 -15.75 5.44
C ALA A 424 -20.07 -14.96 5.99
N HIS A 425 -20.91 -15.63 6.79
CA HIS A 425 -22.11 -15.06 7.38
C HIS A 425 -21.86 -14.61 8.81
N PHE A 426 -22.34 -13.42 9.16
CA PHE A 426 -22.15 -12.81 10.47
C PHE A 426 -23.45 -12.28 11.06
N ASN A 427 -23.57 -12.40 12.38
CA ASN A 427 -24.43 -11.60 13.20
C ASN A 427 -23.68 -10.34 13.63
N TYR A 428 -24.12 -9.17 13.19
CA TYR A 428 -23.55 -7.90 13.57
C TYR A 428 -24.41 -7.19 14.61
N TYR A 429 -23.80 -6.83 15.73
CA TYR A 429 -24.42 -6.06 16.84
C TYR A 429 -23.90 -4.62 16.78
N PRO A 430 -24.57 -3.70 16.08
CA PRO A 430 -24.08 -2.33 15.85
C PRO A 430 -23.84 -1.53 17.14
N ARG A 431 -24.63 -1.81 18.17
CA ARG A 431 -24.55 -1.13 19.46
C ARG A 431 -23.22 -1.41 20.18
N PHE A 432 -22.66 -2.58 19.96
CA PHE A 432 -21.47 -3.09 20.66
C PHE A 432 -20.28 -3.25 19.72
N ASP A 433 -20.39 -2.83 18.47
CA ASP A 433 -19.35 -2.96 17.46
C ASP A 433 -18.79 -4.41 17.35
N LEU A 434 -19.70 -5.41 17.46
CA LEU A 434 -19.37 -6.82 17.52
C LEU A 434 -19.90 -7.58 16.29
N PHE A 435 -19.02 -8.28 15.60
CA PHE A 435 -19.34 -9.31 14.60
C PHE A 435 -19.12 -10.70 15.19
N GLU A 436 -20.08 -11.59 15.04
CA GLU A 436 -19.99 -13.01 15.39
C GLU A 436 -20.22 -13.83 14.13
N GLU A 437 -19.24 -14.68 13.80
CA GLU A 437 -19.31 -15.57 12.66
C GLU A 437 -20.32 -16.66 12.88
N THR A 438 -21.23 -16.93 11.94
CA THR A 438 -22.28 -17.93 12.06
C THR A 438 -22.07 -19.13 11.16
N SER A 439 -21.78 -18.94 9.86
CA SER A 439 -21.58 -20.00 8.88
C SER A 439 -20.67 -19.54 7.75
N ILE A 440 -20.27 -20.50 6.89
CA ILE A 440 -19.57 -20.26 5.64
C ILE A 440 -20.24 -21.08 4.54
N GLU A 441 -20.48 -20.47 3.39
CA GLU A 441 -20.87 -21.11 2.14
C GLU A 441 -19.68 -21.15 1.16
N GLY A 442 -19.73 -22.03 0.16
CA GLY A 442 -18.69 -22.18 -0.85
C GLY A 442 -17.56 -23.16 -0.50
N THR A 443 -17.61 -23.78 0.67
CA THR A 443 -16.75 -24.92 1.00
C THR A 443 -17.55 -26.20 0.75
N ASP A 444 -17.28 -26.88 -0.37
CA ASP A 444 -17.80 -28.23 -0.55
C ASP A 444 -17.26 -29.14 0.54
N ALA A 445 -18.15 -29.54 1.46
CA ALA A 445 -17.84 -30.50 2.51
C ALA A 445 -17.48 -31.91 1.95
N SER A 446 -17.55 -32.09 0.61
CA SER A 446 -17.35 -33.35 -0.08
C SER A 446 -15.94 -33.59 -0.60
N THR A 447 -15.10 -32.56 -0.68
CA THR A 447 -13.69 -32.74 -1.05
C THR A 447 -12.81 -32.66 0.21
N GLY A 448 -12.80 -33.76 0.96
CA GLY A 448 -11.77 -34.06 1.96
C GLY A 448 -10.39 -34.22 1.29
N MET A 449 -9.94 -33.21 0.59
CA MET A 449 -8.59 -33.13 0.05
C MET A 449 -7.71 -32.50 1.11
N THR A 450 -7.17 -33.36 1.98
CA THR A 450 -6.01 -33.02 2.80
C THR A 450 -4.90 -32.63 1.83
N ILE A 451 -4.62 -31.33 1.71
CA ILE A 451 -3.40 -30.88 1.05
C ILE A 451 -2.26 -31.28 1.99
N VAL A 452 -1.51 -32.28 1.59
CA VAL A 452 -0.28 -32.74 2.24
C VAL A 452 0.83 -31.71 2.02
#